data_b73ee480b1944d61e906cdeb8097da3c
#
_entry.id   b73ee480b1944d61e906cdeb8097da3c
#
_cell.length_a   1.000
_cell.length_b   1.000
_cell.length_c   1.000
_cell.angle_alpha   90.00
_cell.angle_beta   90.00
_cell.angle_gamma   90.00
#
_symmetry.space_group_name_H-M   'P 1'
#
loop_
_entity.id
_entity.type
_entity.pdbx_description
1 polymer ?
#
loop_
_entity_poly.entity_id
_entity_poly.type
_entity_poly.pdbx_seq_one_letter_code
_entity_poly.pdbx_strand_id
1 'polypeptide(L)'
;RKYRNGTHRGIDFFANWGTNIRAVAPGVVIRADHHYKEYPAKFREQLLQACGIVGHTPSDIFNNVLLGKAVFLDHGFNLVPGFRTISIYAHLSDIDKKIIGGAKVEAGQMIGKTGNSGTRPSTLGTKKEAHLHWELILQKDNEEIYLGKDIPYNELYNMLSNIFVNDESQLIN
;
A
#
# COMPACT_ATOMS: atom_id res chain seq x y z
N ARG A 1 14.65 5.12 1.26
CA ARG A 1 15.66 4.07 1.02
C ARG A 1 16.60 4.56 -0.10
N LYS A 2 17.90 4.66 0.18
CA LYS A 2 18.92 5.26 -0.73
C LYS A 2 18.92 4.67 -2.15
N TYR A 3 18.59 3.39 -2.32
CA TYR A 3 18.63 2.71 -3.63
C TYR A 3 17.43 2.98 -4.53
N ARG A 4 16.38 3.68 -4.05
CA ARG A 4 15.16 3.97 -4.82
C ARG A 4 15.04 5.44 -5.22
N ASN A 5 15.94 6.31 -4.75
CA ASN A 5 15.84 7.77 -4.93
C ASN A 5 14.41 8.29 -4.67
N GLY A 6 13.82 7.85 -3.54
CA GLY A 6 12.48 8.21 -3.14
C GLY A 6 12.24 7.97 -1.66
N THR A 7 11.26 8.66 -1.11
CA THR A 7 10.80 8.48 0.27
C THR A 7 9.89 7.27 0.34
N HIS A 8 10.06 6.41 1.34
CA HIS A 8 9.10 5.36 1.68
C HIS A 8 7.91 6.02 2.38
N ARG A 9 6.75 6.10 1.71
CA ARG A 9 5.58 6.83 2.19
C ARG A 9 4.60 6.00 2.98
N GLY A 10 4.85 4.70 3.07
CA GLY A 10 3.96 3.74 3.72
C GLY A 10 4.63 2.99 4.86
N ILE A 11 3.90 2.04 5.39
CA ILE A 11 4.30 1.12 6.45
C ILE A 11 4.32 -0.29 5.87
N ASP A 12 5.41 -1.02 6.14
CA ASP A 12 5.54 -2.41 5.71
C ASP A 12 5.14 -3.34 6.86
N PHE A 13 4.03 -4.06 6.70
CA PHE A 13 3.59 -5.11 7.63
C PHE A 13 4.05 -6.47 7.10
N PHE A 14 5.07 -7.04 7.70
CA PHE A 14 5.59 -8.35 7.32
C PHE A 14 4.63 -9.46 7.75
N ALA A 15 4.27 -10.31 6.80
CA ALA A 15 3.37 -11.44 7.00
C ALA A 15 3.70 -12.56 6.01
N ASN A 16 3.21 -13.77 6.30
CA ASN A 16 3.35 -14.89 5.37
C ASN A 16 2.64 -14.60 4.06
N TRP A 17 3.21 -15.11 2.96
CA TRP A 17 2.56 -15.07 1.66
C TRP A 17 1.13 -15.65 1.73
N GLY A 18 0.16 -14.91 1.22
CA GLY A 18 -1.23 -15.34 1.18
C GLY A 18 -2.03 -15.05 2.45
N THR A 19 -1.47 -14.35 3.44
CA THR A 19 -2.22 -13.87 4.61
C THR A 19 -3.33 -12.91 4.16
N ASN A 20 -4.53 -13.07 4.70
CA ASN A 20 -5.67 -12.22 4.37
C ASN A 20 -5.43 -10.77 4.80
N ILE A 21 -5.73 -9.84 3.89
CA ILE A 21 -5.68 -8.40 4.12
C ILE A 21 -7.12 -7.88 4.19
N ARG A 22 -7.38 -7.04 5.19
CA ARG A 22 -8.69 -6.45 5.44
C ARG A 22 -8.63 -4.93 5.33
N ALA A 23 -9.75 -4.33 4.94
CA ALA A 23 -9.89 -2.89 4.89
C ALA A 23 -9.84 -2.29 6.30
N VAL A 24 -9.07 -1.22 6.50
CA VAL A 24 -8.95 -0.52 7.80
C VAL A 24 -10.20 0.28 8.15
N ALA A 25 -10.96 0.71 7.15
CA ALA A 25 -12.16 1.53 7.30
C ALA A 25 -13.10 1.33 6.10
N PRO A 26 -14.38 1.75 6.19
CA PRO A 26 -15.29 1.76 5.06
C PRO A 26 -14.77 2.69 3.97
N GLY A 27 -15.02 2.35 2.69
CA GLY A 27 -14.57 3.18 1.56
C GLY A 27 -15.14 2.70 0.24
N VAL A 28 -14.73 3.41 -0.82
CA VAL A 28 -15.05 3.04 -2.20
C VAL A 28 -13.76 2.68 -2.92
N VAL A 29 -13.76 1.58 -3.64
CA VAL A 29 -12.60 1.16 -4.46
C VAL A 29 -12.45 2.14 -5.61
N ILE A 30 -11.34 2.87 -5.67
CA ILE A 30 -11.00 3.75 -6.79
C ILE A 30 -10.03 3.10 -7.78
N ARG A 31 -9.30 2.06 -7.33
CA ARG A 31 -8.40 1.27 -8.17
C ARG A 31 -8.22 -0.13 -7.58
N ALA A 32 -8.22 -1.15 -8.46
CA ALA A 32 -7.89 -2.54 -8.11
C ALA A 32 -7.15 -3.20 -9.28
N ASP A 33 -5.88 -3.55 -9.09
CA ASP A 33 -4.99 -3.98 -10.16
C ASP A 33 -5.05 -5.50 -10.39
N HIS A 34 -6.24 -6.03 -10.68
CA HIS A 34 -6.45 -7.46 -10.95
C HIS A 34 -5.56 -8.02 -12.07
N HIS A 35 -5.28 -7.18 -13.07
CA HIS A 35 -4.54 -7.57 -14.28
C HIS A 35 -3.05 -7.21 -14.23
N TYR A 36 -2.54 -6.77 -13.07
CA TYR A 36 -1.12 -6.49 -12.92
C TYR A 36 -0.29 -7.73 -13.29
N LYS A 37 0.72 -7.50 -14.12
CA LYS A 37 1.71 -8.51 -14.51
C LYS A 37 3.09 -8.05 -14.08
N GLU A 38 3.86 -8.96 -13.51
CA GLU A 38 5.22 -8.67 -13.07
C GLU A 38 6.12 -8.29 -14.25
N TYR A 39 6.89 -7.24 -14.06
CA TYR A 39 7.86 -6.81 -15.05
C TYR A 39 9.14 -7.68 -14.97
N PRO A 40 9.86 -7.90 -16.11
CA PRO A 40 11.14 -8.59 -16.08
C PRO A 40 12.15 -7.90 -15.16
N ALA A 41 12.93 -8.68 -14.41
CA ALA A 41 13.91 -8.18 -13.44
C ALA A 41 14.87 -7.14 -14.06
N LYS A 42 15.38 -7.41 -15.26
CA LYS A 42 16.27 -6.49 -15.99
C LYS A 42 15.59 -5.15 -16.30
N PHE A 43 14.34 -5.18 -16.75
CA PHE A 43 13.58 -3.94 -17.02
C PHE A 43 13.40 -3.11 -15.74
N ARG A 44 13.00 -3.75 -14.64
CA ARG A 44 12.85 -3.08 -13.35
C ARG A 44 14.16 -2.46 -12.86
N GLU A 45 15.28 -3.16 -13.01
CA GLU A 45 16.61 -2.66 -12.63
C GLU A 45 17.01 -1.43 -13.47
N GLN A 46 16.83 -1.48 -14.79
CA GLN A 46 17.10 -0.35 -15.69
C GLN A 46 16.24 0.86 -15.35
N LEU A 47 14.96 0.65 -15.04
CA LEU A 47 14.03 1.71 -14.65
C LEU A 47 14.48 2.39 -13.36
N LEU A 48 14.90 1.63 -12.35
CA LEU A 48 15.41 2.19 -11.09
C LEU A 48 16.75 2.92 -11.28
N GLN A 49 17.62 2.44 -12.16
CA GLN A 49 18.85 3.15 -12.53
C GLN A 49 18.52 4.51 -13.19
N ALA A 50 17.56 4.53 -14.12
CA ALA A 50 17.11 5.79 -14.72
C ALA A 50 16.52 6.74 -13.69
N CYS A 51 15.70 6.26 -12.75
CA CYS A 51 15.22 7.07 -11.61
C CYS A 51 16.39 7.62 -10.77
N GLY A 52 17.47 6.82 -10.62
CA GLY A 52 18.70 7.27 -9.96
C GLY A 52 19.39 8.44 -10.65
N ILE A 53 19.44 8.42 -11.96
CA ILE A 53 20.03 9.51 -12.78
C ILE A 53 19.17 10.78 -12.68
N VAL A 54 17.86 10.63 -12.72
CA VAL A 54 16.90 11.75 -12.60
C VAL A 54 16.82 12.30 -11.16
N GLY A 55 17.27 11.53 -10.17
CA GLY A 55 17.28 11.92 -8.76
C GLY A 55 15.96 11.70 -8.01
N HIS A 56 14.91 11.20 -8.67
CA HIS A 56 13.64 10.86 -8.06
C HIS A 56 12.94 9.72 -8.82
N THR A 57 12.00 9.05 -8.15
CA THR A 57 11.11 8.08 -8.79
C THR A 57 9.81 8.78 -9.18
N PRO A 58 9.49 8.89 -10.49
CA PRO A 58 8.22 9.46 -10.95
C PRO A 58 7.01 8.70 -10.39
N SER A 59 5.91 9.42 -10.14
CA SER A 59 4.71 8.85 -9.50
C SER A 59 4.06 7.74 -10.32
N ASP A 60 4.09 7.83 -11.64
CA ASP A 60 3.58 6.80 -12.55
C ASP A 60 4.40 5.50 -12.45
N ILE A 61 5.72 5.59 -12.37
CA ILE A 61 6.60 4.43 -12.15
C ILE A 61 6.33 3.83 -10.77
N PHE A 62 6.24 4.67 -9.74
CA PHE A 62 5.94 4.19 -8.40
C PHE A 62 4.60 3.45 -8.37
N ASN A 63 3.53 4.10 -8.86
CA ASN A 63 2.18 3.58 -8.76
C ASN A 63 1.90 2.38 -9.69
N ASN A 64 2.52 2.29 -10.87
CA ASN A 64 2.19 1.26 -11.85
C ASN A 64 3.20 0.11 -11.91
N VAL A 65 4.42 0.32 -11.39
CA VAL A 65 5.47 -0.70 -11.43
C VAL A 65 5.86 -1.15 -10.03
N LEU A 66 6.19 -0.19 -9.14
CA LEU A 66 6.79 -0.53 -7.86
C LEU A 66 5.79 -0.96 -6.79
N LEU A 67 4.55 -0.46 -6.80
CA LEU A 67 3.49 -0.94 -5.90
C LEU A 67 3.02 -2.35 -6.25
N GLY A 68 3.27 -2.81 -7.48
CA GLY A 68 2.80 -4.12 -7.91
C GLY A 68 1.28 -4.18 -8.00
N LYS A 69 0.70 -5.31 -7.64
CA LYS A 69 -0.74 -5.50 -7.53
C LYS A 69 -1.23 -4.73 -6.31
N ALA A 70 -2.10 -3.76 -6.50
CA ALA A 70 -2.55 -2.86 -5.45
C ALA A 70 -4.06 -2.59 -5.49
N VAL A 71 -4.60 -2.19 -4.32
CA VAL A 71 -5.97 -1.69 -4.14
C VAL A 71 -5.91 -0.32 -3.50
N PHE A 72 -6.70 0.62 -3.99
CA PHE A 72 -6.84 1.97 -3.48
C PHE A 72 -8.29 2.17 -3.02
N LEU A 73 -8.48 2.53 -1.76
CA LEU A 73 -9.78 2.81 -1.16
C LEU A 73 -9.89 4.29 -0.81
N ASP A 74 -10.92 4.94 -1.33
CA ASP A 74 -11.30 6.31 -0.96
C ASP A 74 -12.28 6.26 0.21
N HIS A 75 -11.89 6.79 1.34
CA HIS A 75 -12.70 6.87 2.57
C HIS A 75 -13.48 8.19 2.67
N GLY A 76 -13.35 9.09 1.68
CA GLY A 76 -13.93 10.43 1.75
C GLY A 76 -13.34 11.22 2.92
N PHE A 77 -14.17 12.03 3.58
CA PHE A 77 -13.78 12.88 4.71
C PHE A 77 -14.11 12.27 6.09
N ASN A 78 -14.48 11.00 6.13
CA ASN A 78 -15.00 10.36 7.34
C ASN A 78 -13.92 9.80 8.27
N LEU A 79 -12.71 9.53 7.76
CA LEU A 79 -11.65 8.87 8.51
C LEU A 79 -10.79 9.86 9.29
N VAL A 80 -10.42 10.97 8.65
CA VAL A 80 -9.64 12.05 9.28
C VAL A 80 -10.35 13.39 9.06
N PRO A 81 -10.80 14.06 10.12
CA PRO A 81 -11.51 15.33 10.00
C PRO A 81 -10.74 16.37 9.18
N GLY A 82 -11.40 16.98 8.20
CA GLY A 82 -10.82 18.03 7.36
C GLY A 82 -9.94 17.52 6.19
N PHE A 83 -9.76 16.21 6.05
CA PHE A 83 -9.02 15.60 4.96
C PHE A 83 -9.85 14.54 4.23
N ARG A 84 -9.81 14.53 2.90
CA ARG A 84 -10.17 13.34 2.14
C ARG A 84 -9.04 12.34 2.29
N THR A 85 -9.37 11.09 2.59
CA THR A 85 -8.38 10.06 2.86
C THR A 85 -8.45 8.91 1.87
N ILE A 86 -7.29 8.45 1.43
CA ILE A 86 -7.14 7.31 0.52
C ILE A 86 -6.15 6.34 1.14
N SER A 87 -6.57 5.10 1.37
CA SER A 87 -5.63 4.02 1.75
C SER A 87 -5.20 3.21 0.54
N ILE A 88 -3.93 2.82 0.53
CA ILE A 88 -3.30 2.01 -0.51
C ILE A 88 -2.81 0.71 0.13
N TYR A 89 -3.17 -0.41 -0.49
CA TYR A 89 -2.73 -1.76 -0.11
C TYR A 89 -1.94 -2.32 -1.28
N ALA A 90 -0.65 -2.49 -1.14
CA ALA A 90 0.24 -2.85 -2.24
C ALA A 90 1.02 -4.15 -1.98
N HIS A 91 1.75 -4.60 -3.00
CA HIS A 91 2.49 -5.86 -3.07
C HIS A 91 1.61 -7.10 -2.91
N LEU A 92 0.32 -7.02 -3.27
CA LEU A 92 -0.62 -8.11 -3.10
C LEU A 92 -0.26 -9.32 -3.98
N SER A 93 -0.51 -10.54 -3.48
CA SER A 93 -0.48 -11.76 -4.28
C SER A 93 -1.80 -11.96 -5.02
N ASP A 94 -2.92 -11.58 -4.38
CA ASP A 94 -4.26 -11.71 -4.93
C ASP A 94 -5.17 -10.60 -4.41
N ILE A 95 -6.20 -10.25 -5.20
CA ILE A 95 -7.26 -9.31 -4.86
C ILE A 95 -8.59 -10.06 -4.92
N ASP A 96 -9.45 -9.89 -3.91
CA ASP A 96 -10.77 -10.51 -3.91
C ASP A 96 -11.57 -10.05 -5.14
N LYS A 97 -12.26 -10.97 -5.80
CA LYS A 97 -12.98 -10.73 -7.07
C LYS A 97 -14.07 -9.66 -6.96
N LYS A 98 -14.58 -9.40 -5.75
CA LYS A 98 -15.60 -8.37 -5.50
C LYS A 98 -15.02 -6.97 -5.35
N ILE A 99 -13.70 -6.85 -5.20
CA ILE A 99 -12.98 -5.57 -5.07
C ILE A 99 -12.71 -5.03 -6.48
N ILE A 100 -13.67 -4.34 -7.03
CA ILE A 100 -13.62 -3.71 -8.36
C ILE A 100 -13.89 -2.21 -8.24
N GLY A 101 -13.44 -1.42 -9.20
CA GLY A 101 -13.66 0.03 -9.21
C GLY A 101 -15.14 0.40 -8.99
N GLY A 102 -15.41 1.30 -8.05
CA GLY A 102 -16.74 1.73 -7.63
C GLY A 102 -17.40 0.84 -6.56
N ALA A 103 -16.84 -0.33 -6.22
CA ALA A 103 -17.39 -1.18 -5.16
C ALA A 103 -17.24 -0.51 -3.79
N LYS A 104 -18.30 -0.60 -2.95
CA LYS A 104 -18.23 -0.21 -1.54
C LYS A 104 -17.59 -1.34 -0.73
N VAL A 105 -16.77 -0.96 0.23
CA VAL A 105 -16.03 -1.86 1.11
C VAL A 105 -16.31 -1.44 2.54
N GLU A 106 -16.60 -2.40 3.40
CA GLU A 106 -16.80 -2.20 4.84
C GLU A 106 -15.48 -2.37 5.60
N ALA A 107 -15.39 -1.77 6.80
CA ALA A 107 -14.26 -2.01 7.71
C ALA A 107 -14.14 -3.52 8.01
N GLY A 108 -12.91 -4.04 8.04
CA GLY A 108 -12.66 -5.47 8.26
C GLY A 108 -13.00 -6.39 7.10
N GLN A 109 -13.61 -5.89 6.02
CA GLN A 109 -13.87 -6.70 4.83
C GLN A 109 -12.56 -7.15 4.19
N MET A 110 -12.48 -8.42 3.79
CA MET A 110 -11.32 -8.95 3.06
C MET A 110 -11.22 -8.29 1.69
N ILE A 111 -10.04 -7.77 1.37
CA ILE A 111 -9.75 -7.09 0.10
C ILE A 111 -8.74 -7.85 -0.75
N GLY A 112 -7.88 -8.67 -0.15
CA GLY A 112 -6.85 -9.40 -0.87
C GLY A 112 -5.94 -10.20 0.04
N LYS A 113 -4.78 -10.57 -0.48
CA LYS A 113 -3.79 -11.39 0.22
C LYS A 113 -2.39 -10.81 0.10
N THR A 114 -1.62 -10.93 1.17
CA THR A 114 -0.20 -10.54 1.22
C THR A 114 0.61 -11.23 0.13
N GLY A 115 1.49 -10.49 -0.49
CA GLY A 115 2.42 -10.99 -1.50
C GLY A 115 3.72 -10.19 -1.50
N ASN A 116 4.34 -10.10 -2.66
CA ASN A 116 5.54 -9.30 -2.90
C ASN A 116 5.59 -8.72 -4.33
N SER A 117 4.44 -8.63 -5.02
CA SER A 117 4.37 -8.12 -6.40
C SER A 117 5.02 -6.73 -6.52
N GLY A 118 5.67 -6.42 -7.64
CA GLY A 118 6.40 -5.16 -7.86
C GLY A 118 7.75 -5.08 -7.15
N THR A 119 8.11 -6.05 -6.31
CA THR A 119 9.41 -6.09 -5.62
C THR A 119 10.47 -6.85 -6.43
N ARG A 120 11.74 -6.71 -6.08
CA ARG A 120 12.81 -7.48 -6.75
C ARG A 120 12.65 -8.99 -6.59
N PRO A 121 12.34 -9.55 -5.39
CA PRO A 121 12.10 -10.98 -5.25
C PRO A 121 10.98 -11.52 -6.16
N SER A 122 9.91 -10.74 -6.38
CA SER A 122 8.81 -11.12 -7.27
C SER A 122 9.27 -11.21 -8.72
N THR A 123 10.06 -10.25 -9.21
CA THR A 123 10.60 -10.29 -10.59
C THR A 123 11.54 -11.46 -10.84
N LEU A 124 12.04 -12.10 -9.78
CA LEU A 124 12.83 -13.33 -9.81
C LEU A 124 11.97 -14.60 -9.60
N GLY A 125 10.65 -14.47 -9.58
CA GLY A 125 9.71 -15.59 -9.40
C GLY A 125 9.69 -16.18 -7.99
N THR A 126 10.18 -15.46 -6.97
CA THR A 126 10.20 -15.94 -5.59
C THR A 126 9.10 -15.30 -4.74
N LYS A 127 8.72 -15.96 -3.65
CA LYS A 127 7.78 -15.45 -2.65
C LYS A 127 8.47 -14.82 -1.44
N LYS A 128 9.77 -14.57 -1.53
CA LYS A 128 10.55 -14.00 -0.43
C LYS A 128 10.13 -12.56 -0.14
N GLU A 129 10.36 -12.12 1.09
CA GLU A 129 10.09 -10.76 1.55
C GLU A 129 8.60 -10.36 1.38
N ALA A 130 7.69 -11.32 1.59
CA ALA A 130 6.26 -11.05 1.55
C ALA A 130 5.87 -10.05 2.65
N HIS A 131 5.15 -9.00 2.28
CA HIS A 131 4.65 -7.98 3.20
C HIS A 131 3.49 -7.23 2.57
N LEU A 132 2.68 -6.59 3.40
CA LEU A 132 1.74 -5.57 2.97
C LEU A 132 2.46 -4.22 3.06
N HIS A 133 2.60 -3.52 1.95
CA HIS A 133 2.91 -2.09 1.96
C HIS A 133 1.59 -1.32 2.03
N TRP A 134 1.40 -0.57 3.12
CA TRP A 134 0.18 0.20 3.36
C TRP A 134 0.50 1.69 3.45
N GLU A 135 -0.26 2.51 2.70
CA GLU A 135 -0.17 3.97 2.77
C GLU A 135 -1.52 4.56 3.17
N LEU A 136 -1.52 5.68 3.87
CA LEU A 136 -2.67 6.55 4.04
C LEU A 136 -2.33 7.94 3.52
N ILE A 137 -3.00 8.33 2.45
CA ILE A 137 -2.88 9.63 1.81
C ILE A 137 -3.96 10.55 2.38
N LEU A 138 -3.57 11.77 2.70
CA LEU A 138 -4.41 12.84 3.25
C LEU A 138 -4.43 13.98 2.22
N GLN A 139 -5.60 14.29 1.68
CA GLN A 139 -5.78 15.33 0.66
C GLN A 139 -6.59 16.51 1.22
N LYS A 140 -6.08 17.73 1.06
CA LYS A 140 -6.74 18.97 1.42
C LYS A 140 -6.24 20.12 0.54
N ASP A 141 -7.13 20.95 0.02
CA ASP A 141 -6.82 22.20 -0.70
C ASP A 141 -5.75 22.06 -1.80
N ASN A 142 -5.77 21.03 -2.62
CA ASN A 142 -4.77 20.69 -3.65
C ASN A 142 -3.41 20.21 -3.10
N GLU A 143 -3.29 20.03 -1.81
CA GLU A 143 -2.11 19.39 -1.19
C GLU A 143 -2.38 17.93 -0.90
N GLU A 144 -1.33 17.11 -1.05
CA GLU A 144 -1.33 15.70 -0.70
C GLU A 144 -0.17 15.43 0.25
N ILE A 145 -0.51 14.91 1.41
CA ILE A 145 0.46 14.44 2.40
C ILE A 145 0.20 12.97 2.72
N TYR A 146 1.22 12.22 3.10
CA TYR A 146 1.06 10.85 3.57
C TYR A 146 1.21 10.77 5.09
N LEU A 147 0.52 9.82 5.70
CA LEU A 147 0.64 9.57 7.14
C LEU A 147 2.11 9.31 7.52
N GLY A 148 2.59 10.04 8.51
CA GLY A 148 3.97 9.96 8.97
C GLY A 148 4.94 10.93 8.28
N LYS A 149 4.48 11.77 7.34
CA LYS A 149 5.32 12.83 6.78
C LYS A 149 5.74 13.79 7.90
N ASP A 150 7.06 13.99 8.02
CA ASP A 150 7.68 14.91 8.99
C ASP A 150 7.37 14.59 10.48
N ILE A 151 6.84 13.37 10.76
CA ILE A 151 6.61 12.88 12.13
C ILE A 151 7.82 12.06 12.56
N PRO A 152 8.40 12.33 13.76
CA PRO A 152 9.47 11.50 14.33
C PRO A 152 9.02 10.03 14.50
N TYR A 153 9.95 9.09 14.29
CA TYR A 153 9.65 7.66 14.33
C TYR A 153 8.89 7.22 15.60
N ASN A 154 9.32 7.69 16.77
CA ASN A 154 8.70 7.30 18.05
C ASN A 154 7.25 7.79 18.16
N GLU A 155 6.96 8.99 17.67
CA GLU A 155 5.61 9.54 17.67
C GLU A 155 4.72 8.78 16.68
N LEU A 156 5.22 8.52 15.48
CA LEU A 156 4.53 7.71 14.47
C LEU A 156 4.26 6.29 15.00
N TYR A 157 5.25 5.66 15.63
CA TYR A 157 5.10 4.33 16.23
C TYR A 157 3.99 4.31 17.30
N ASN A 158 3.99 5.27 18.21
CA ASN A 158 2.96 5.39 19.26
C ASN A 158 1.56 5.63 18.66
N MET A 159 1.46 6.51 17.64
CA MET A 159 0.20 6.76 16.94
C MET A 159 -0.33 5.48 16.29
N LEU A 160 0.52 4.75 15.58
CA LEU A 160 0.14 3.51 14.91
C LEU A 160 -0.21 2.40 15.91
N SER A 161 0.53 2.29 17.01
CA SER A 161 0.23 1.35 18.08
C SER A 161 -1.14 1.61 18.69
N ASN A 162 -1.57 2.86 18.78
CA ASN A 162 -2.91 3.21 19.25
C ASN A 162 -4.02 2.93 18.23
N ILE A 163 -3.73 3.08 16.92
CA ILE A 163 -4.69 2.79 15.84
C ILE A 163 -4.86 1.28 15.62
N PHE A 164 -3.75 0.54 15.69
CA PHE A 164 -3.70 -0.91 15.46
C PHE A 164 -3.56 -1.69 16.76
N VAL A 165 -4.11 -1.18 17.88
CA VAL A 165 -4.15 -1.94 19.12
C VAL A 165 -4.89 -3.25 18.87
N ASN A 166 -4.19 -4.35 19.17
CA ASN A 166 -4.79 -5.66 19.22
C ASN A 166 -5.87 -5.67 20.33
N ASP A 167 -7.09 -5.46 19.95
CA ASP A 167 -8.20 -5.86 20.79
C ASP A 167 -8.31 -7.38 20.66
N GLU A 168 -7.51 -8.09 21.45
CA GLU A 168 -7.54 -9.57 21.52
C GLU A 168 -8.93 -10.09 21.88
N SER A 169 -9.82 -9.25 22.43
CA SER A 169 -11.19 -9.57 22.74
C SER A 169 -12.07 -9.79 21.50
N GLN A 170 -11.66 -9.32 20.31
CA GLN A 170 -12.41 -9.50 19.05
C GLN A 170 -11.95 -10.73 18.24
N LEU A 171 -10.89 -11.42 18.65
CA LEU A 171 -10.38 -12.61 17.95
C LEU A 171 -11.02 -13.93 18.43
N ILE A 172 -11.90 -13.87 19.42
CA ILE A 172 -12.61 -15.04 19.98
C ILE A 172 -14.12 -14.84 19.81
N ASN A 173 -14.60 -14.91 18.57
CA ASN A 173 -15.99 -15.26 18.23
C ASN A 173 -16.08 -15.81 16.81
#